data_8f42bc292762dccd4a53c1861810859e
#
_entry.id   8f42bc292762dccd4a53c1861810859e
#
_cell.length_a   1.000
_cell.length_b   1.000
_cell.length_c   1.000
_cell.angle_alpha   90.00
_cell.angle_beta   90.00
_cell.angle_gamma   90.00
#
_symmetry.space_group_name_H-M   'P 1'
#
loop_
_entity.id
_entity.type
_entity.pdbx_description
1 polymer ?
#
loop_
_entity_poly.entity_id
_entity_poly.type
_entity_poly.pdbx_seq_one_letter_code
_entity_poly.pdbx_strand_id
1 'polypeptide(L)'
;MGYSMHDIITIASIIQMEAGSEEQMKTVSAVLHNRLADKTNYPSLGCDSTADYINNKVAPALSSTSAHTADYYLNYYSTSSSSTVVGLPEGPICNPGLAAIDAALSPADSDAYFFFHDSKGNLYTAKTYSEFKEKVAAYAPYLLTD
;
A
#
# COMPACT_ATOMS: atom_id res chain seq x y z
N MET A 1 16.60 1.76 -10.34
CA MET A 1 15.38 2.33 -9.72
C MET A 1 15.63 3.52 -8.79
N GLY A 2 16.82 3.71 -8.30
CA GLY A 2 17.17 4.84 -7.42
C GLY A 2 16.63 4.73 -5.99
N TYR A 3 16.11 3.57 -5.58
CA TYR A 3 15.66 3.30 -4.22
C TYR A 3 16.78 2.75 -3.36
N SER A 4 16.81 3.15 -2.09
CA SER A 4 17.69 2.56 -1.08
C SER A 4 17.20 1.16 -0.67
N MET A 5 18.04 0.42 0.04
CA MET A 5 17.60 -0.87 0.63
C MET A 5 16.41 -0.66 1.58
N HIS A 6 16.44 0.40 2.39
CA HIS A 6 15.32 0.75 3.27
C HIS A 6 14.02 0.96 2.49
N ASP A 7 14.08 1.68 1.36
CA ASP A 7 12.91 1.91 0.51
C ASP A 7 12.37 0.60 -0.08
N ILE A 8 13.27 -0.26 -0.58
CA ILE A 8 12.86 -1.56 -1.16
C ILE A 8 12.20 -2.45 -0.10
N ILE A 9 12.74 -2.54 1.10
CA ILE A 9 12.12 -3.32 2.18
C ILE A 9 10.78 -2.70 2.60
N THR A 10 10.67 -1.38 2.62
CA THR A 10 9.41 -0.68 2.89
C THR A 10 8.35 -1.00 1.82
N ILE A 11 8.71 -0.90 0.54
CA ILE A 11 7.82 -1.29 -0.59
C ILE A 11 7.42 -2.76 -0.46
N ALA A 12 8.38 -3.66 -0.24
CA ALA A 12 8.12 -5.09 -0.09
C ALA A 12 7.17 -5.39 1.07
N SER A 13 7.30 -4.68 2.19
CA SER A 13 6.39 -4.85 3.34
C SER A 13 4.94 -4.49 3.01
N ILE A 14 4.73 -3.45 2.20
CA ILE A 14 3.40 -3.07 1.72
C ILE A 14 2.86 -4.13 0.76
N ILE A 15 3.68 -4.59 -0.19
CA ILE A 15 3.31 -5.66 -1.13
C ILE A 15 2.89 -6.93 -0.36
N GLN A 16 3.67 -7.32 0.66
CA GLN A 16 3.38 -8.48 1.50
C GLN A 16 1.99 -8.41 2.14
N MET A 17 1.59 -7.22 2.60
CA MET A 17 0.32 -7.01 3.29
C MET A 17 -0.86 -6.77 2.33
N GLU A 18 -0.62 -6.27 1.13
CA GLU A 18 -1.67 -5.90 0.17
C GLU A 18 -1.98 -7.03 -0.83
N ALA A 19 -1.00 -7.83 -1.24
CA ALA A 19 -1.21 -8.91 -2.19
C ALA A 19 -1.91 -10.10 -1.52
N GLY A 20 -2.87 -10.70 -2.19
CA GLY A 20 -3.58 -11.89 -1.70
C GLY A 20 -2.80 -13.18 -1.92
N SER A 21 -1.83 -13.19 -2.83
CA SER A 21 -0.96 -14.32 -3.14
C SER A 21 0.35 -13.84 -3.75
N GLU A 22 1.35 -14.73 -3.82
CA GLU A 22 2.64 -14.41 -4.45
C GLU A 22 2.49 -14.03 -5.93
N GLU A 23 1.54 -14.65 -6.64
CA GLU A 23 1.27 -14.38 -8.06
C GLU A 23 0.81 -12.94 -8.30
N GLN A 24 0.16 -12.32 -7.30
CA GLN A 24 -0.31 -10.93 -7.38
C GLN A 24 0.78 -9.89 -7.04
N MET A 25 1.86 -10.29 -6.39
CA MET A 25 2.83 -9.36 -5.80
C MET A 25 3.49 -8.43 -6.82
N LYS A 26 3.87 -8.95 -7.99
CA LYS A 26 4.50 -8.12 -9.04
C LYS A 26 3.54 -7.10 -9.65
N THR A 27 2.25 -7.45 -9.72
CA THR A 27 1.21 -6.52 -10.19
C THR A 27 0.94 -5.43 -9.18
N VAL A 28 0.82 -5.77 -7.89
CA VAL A 28 0.69 -4.77 -6.81
C VAL A 28 1.92 -3.86 -6.80
N SER A 29 3.12 -4.44 -6.92
CA SER A 29 4.38 -3.70 -7.00
C SER A 29 4.37 -2.66 -8.14
N ALA A 30 3.89 -3.04 -9.32
CA ALA A 30 3.80 -2.13 -10.46
C ALA A 30 2.95 -0.89 -10.14
N VAL A 31 1.80 -1.07 -9.50
CA VAL A 31 0.94 0.05 -9.09
C VAL A 31 1.65 0.96 -8.10
N LEU A 32 2.33 0.40 -7.09
CA LEU A 32 3.08 1.19 -6.12
C LEU A 32 4.20 1.99 -6.78
N HIS A 33 4.98 1.36 -7.65
CA HIS A 33 6.06 2.03 -8.38
C HIS A 33 5.55 3.14 -9.29
N ASN A 34 4.43 2.92 -9.99
CA ASN A 34 3.82 3.95 -10.85
C ASN A 34 3.40 5.17 -10.03
N ARG A 35 2.77 4.98 -8.87
CA ARG A 35 2.41 6.09 -7.97
C ARG A 35 3.64 6.79 -7.40
N LEU A 36 4.66 6.05 -6.98
CA LEU A 36 5.90 6.62 -6.46
C LEU A 36 6.65 7.44 -7.50
N ALA A 37 6.53 7.09 -8.78
CA ALA A 37 7.11 7.84 -9.90
C ALA A 37 6.33 9.12 -10.25
N ASP A 38 5.05 9.20 -9.87
CA ASP A 38 4.16 10.35 -10.18
C ASP A 38 3.50 10.91 -8.91
N LYS A 39 4.31 11.42 -8.00
CA LYS A 39 3.83 12.00 -6.73
C LYS A 39 3.03 13.30 -6.91
N THR A 40 3.08 13.91 -8.09
CA THR A 40 2.30 15.10 -8.40
C THR A 40 0.81 14.75 -8.54
N ASN A 41 0.50 13.69 -9.27
CA ASN A 41 -0.87 13.23 -9.47
C ASN A 41 -1.31 12.22 -8.41
N TYR A 42 -0.36 11.44 -7.86
CA TYR A 42 -0.60 10.38 -6.87
C TYR A 42 0.31 10.58 -5.66
N PRO A 43 0.10 11.64 -4.85
CA PRO A 43 0.96 11.91 -3.70
C PRO A 43 0.87 10.82 -2.61
N SER A 44 -0.28 10.16 -2.47
CA SER A 44 -0.49 9.10 -1.49
C SER A 44 -0.53 7.72 -2.16
N LEU A 45 -0.01 6.70 -1.48
CA LEU A 45 -0.09 5.32 -1.97
C LEU A 45 -1.49 4.71 -1.80
N GLY A 46 -2.27 5.18 -0.81
CA GLY A 46 -3.63 4.73 -0.58
C GLY A 46 -3.74 3.30 -0.08
N CYS A 47 -2.75 2.81 0.65
CA CYS A 47 -2.71 1.45 1.18
C CYS A 47 -3.14 1.44 2.65
N ASP A 48 -4.29 0.84 2.96
CA ASP A 48 -4.83 0.75 4.33
C ASP A 48 -3.90 0.01 5.28
N SER A 49 -3.14 -0.96 4.78
CA SER A 49 -2.18 -1.73 5.56
C SER A 49 -1.16 -0.87 6.32
N THR A 50 -0.84 0.31 5.82
CA THR A 50 0.10 1.24 6.47
C THR A 50 -0.48 1.84 7.76
N ALA A 51 -1.76 2.22 7.76
CA ALA A 51 -2.47 2.66 8.97
C ALA A 51 -2.79 1.48 9.88
N ASP A 52 -3.16 0.33 9.32
CA ASP A 52 -3.45 -0.89 10.07
C ASP A 52 -2.25 -1.35 10.91
N TYR A 53 -1.04 -1.20 10.38
CA TYR A 53 0.18 -1.48 11.13
C TYR A 53 0.24 -0.67 12.44
N ILE A 54 -0.03 0.63 12.37
CA ILE A 54 -0.02 1.47 13.56
C ILE A 54 -1.18 1.08 14.52
N ASN A 55 -2.39 0.94 14.00
CA ASN A 55 -3.57 0.65 14.81
C ASN A 55 -3.52 -0.73 15.46
N ASN A 56 -2.99 -1.74 14.77
CA ASN A 56 -3.05 -3.13 15.21
C ASN A 56 -1.76 -3.63 15.86
N LYS A 57 -0.61 -3.01 15.59
CA LYS A 57 0.68 -3.45 16.11
C LYS A 57 1.35 -2.44 17.03
N VAL A 58 1.35 -1.16 16.67
CA VAL A 58 2.03 -0.13 17.46
C VAL A 58 1.12 0.35 18.62
N ALA A 59 -0.11 0.74 18.33
CA ALA A 59 -1.03 1.29 19.33
C ALA A 59 -1.21 0.36 20.55
N PRO A 60 -1.41 -0.96 20.39
CA PRO A 60 -1.54 -1.87 21.56
C PRO A 60 -0.27 -1.98 22.41
N ALA A 61 0.90 -1.66 21.85
CA ALA A 61 2.18 -1.70 22.55
C ALA A 61 2.49 -0.37 23.29
N LEU A 62 1.73 0.68 23.04
CA LEU A 62 1.91 1.98 23.68
C LEU A 62 1.29 1.99 25.08
N SER A 63 1.87 2.81 25.98
CA SER A 63 1.39 3.04 27.33
C SER A 63 1.33 4.54 27.65
N SER A 64 0.82 4.90 28.81
CA SER A 64 0.80 6.29 29.28
C SER A 64 2.20 6.92 29.45
N THR A 65 3.24 6.09 29.51
CA THR A 65 4.65 6.53 29.62
C THR A 65 5.38 6.55 28.27
N SER A 66 4.72 6.14 27.18
CA SER A 66 5.30 6.20 25.85
C SER A 66 5.52 7.65 25.40
N ALA A 67 6.61 7.90 24.66
CA ALA A 67 6.99 9.25 24.22
C ALA A 67 5.95 9.86 23.25
N HIS A 68 5.26 9.03 22.49
CA HIS A 68 4.29 9.46 21.48
C HIS A 68 3.03 8.61 21.50
N THR A 69 1.93 9.18 20.98
CA THR A 69 0.63 8.50 20.81
C THR A 69 0.55 7.79 19.47
N ALA A 70 -0.48 6.95 19.27
CA ALA A 70 -0.75 6.32 17.98
C ALA A 70 -0.94 7.35 16.86
N ASP A 71 -1.60 8.47 17.13
CA ASP A 71 -1.81 9.55 16.15
C ASP A 71 -0.49 10.13 15.63
N TYR A 72 0.50 10.27 16.51
CA TYR A 72 1.84 10.69 16.12
C TYR A 72 2.43 9.74 15.07
N TYR A 73 2.35 8.44 15.29
CA TYR A 73 2.90 7.45 14.35
C TYR A 73 2.09 7.37 13.06
N LEU A 74 0.76 7.53 13.12
CA LEU A 74 -0.08 7.58 11.91
C LEU A 74 0.35 8.69 10.96
N ASN A 75 0.81 9.85 11.48
CA ASN A 75 1.31 10.95 10.65
C ASN A 75 2.56 10.60 9.84
N TYR A 76 3.28 9.56 10.20
CA TYR A 76 4.48 9.08 9.49
C TYR A 76 4.25 7.81 8.66
N TYR A 77 3.16 7.08 8.92
CA TYR A 77 2.91 5.78 8.31
C TYR A 77 1.67 5.72 7.42
N SER A 78 0.57 6.37 7.78
CA SER A 78 -0.66 6.29 7.01
C SER A 78 -0.47 6.87 5.60
N THR A 79 -0.76 6.07 4.58
CA THR A 79 -0.70 6.50 3.18
C THR A 79 -2.10 6.76 2.60
N SER A 80 -3.10 6.99 3.44
CA SER A 80 -4.44 7.39 2.99
C SER A 80 -4.41 8.75 2.29
N SER A 81 -5.41 9.03 1.45
CA SER A 81 -5.51 10.30 0.73
C SER A 81 -5.64 11.53 1.66
N SER A 82 -6.08 11.33 2.90
CA SER A 82 -6.19 12.38 3.92
C SER A 82 -4.92 12.55 4.76
N SER A 83 -3.91 11.68 4.56
CA SER A 83 -2.65 11.73 5.29
C SER A 83 -1.71 12.81 4.75
N THR A 84 -0.77 13.25 5.60
CA THR A 84 0.32 14.15 5.21
C THR A 84 1.52 13.41 4.59
N VAL A 85 1.54 12.07 4.65
CA VAL A 85 2.60 11.26 4.04
C VAL A 85 2.53 11.33 2.53
N VAL A 86 3.64 11.72 1.89
CA VAL A 86 3.80 11.72 0.44
C VAL A 86 4.75 10.60 0.06
N GLY A 87 4.31 9.69 -0.78
CA GLY A 87 5.10 8.51 -1.17
C GLY A 87 5.14 7.45 -0.08
N LEU A 88 6.35 6.94 0.21
CA LEU A 88 6.54 5.85 1.18
C LEU A 88 6.33 6.31 2.63
N PRO A 89 5.83 5.43 3.50
CA PRO A 89 5.86 5.66 4.93
C PRO A 89 7.30 5.67 5.46
N GLU A 90 7.48 6.04 6.71
CA GLU A 90 8.79 6.17 7.38
C GLU A 90 9.61 4.88 7.33
N GLY A 91 8.97 3.72 7.37
CA GLY A 91 9.65 2.44 7.32
C GLY A 91 8.71 1.27 7.03
N PRO A 92 9.26 0.04 7.06
CA PRO A 92 8.48 -1.19 6.83
C PRO A 92 7.34 -1.37 7.83
N ILE A 93 6.26 -1.98 7.38
CA ILE A 93 5.07 -2.29 8.18
C ILE A 93 4.98 -3.77 8.59
N CYS A 94 5.88 -4.60 8.07
CA CYS A 94 6.06 -5.99 8.44
C CYS A 94 7.45 -6.46 8.05
N ASN A 95 7.77 -7.72 8.38
CA ASN A 95 8.96 -8.40 7.87
C ASN A 95 8.58 -9.11 6.56
N PRO A 96 8.95 -8.56 5.38
CA PRO A 96 8.51 -9.12 4.10
C PRO A 96 9.24 -10.42 3.76
N GLY A 97 8.55 -11.33 3.08
CA GLY A 97 9.14 -12.53 2.51
C GLY A 97 9.95 -12.24 1.25
N LEU A 98 10.71 -13.25 0.80
CA LEU A 98 11.56 -13.13 -0.40
C LEU A 98 10.77 -12.83 -1.66
N ALA A 99 9.58 -13.41 -1.82
CA ALA A 99 8.72 -13.15 -2.99
C ALA A 99 8.31 -11.67 -3.06
N ALA A 100 8.00 -11.04 -1.92
CA ALA A 100 7.65 -9.63 -1.86
C ALA A 100 8.87 -8.74 -2.17
N ILE A 101 10.05 -9.11 -1.69
CA ILE A 101 11.31 -8.39 -1.97
C ILE A 101 11.63 -8.50 -3.48
N ASP A 102 11.52 -9.69 -4.06
CA ASP A 102 11.71 -9.87 -5.51
C ASP A 102 10.71 -9.03 -6.31
N ALA A 103 9.44 -9.02 -5.91
CA ALA A 103 8.42 -8.20 -6.55
C ALA A 103 8.72 -6.68 -6.43
N ALA A 104 9.25 -6.22 -5.30
CA ALA A 104 9.65 -4.83 -5.11
C ALA A 104 10.79 -4.43 -6.04
N LEU A 105 11.73 -5.37 -6.30
CA LEU A 105 12.87 -5.16 -7.20
C LEU A 105 12.51 -5.32 -8.68
N SER A 106 11.50 -6.12 -8.98
CA SER A 106 11.12 -6.50 -10.35
C SER A 106 9.60 -6.43 -10.53
N PRO A 107 9.02 -5.21 -10.52
CA PRO A 107 7.58 -5.05 -10.74
C PRO A 107 7.16 -5.57 -12.11
N ALA A 108 5.88 -5.94 -12.25
CA ALA A 108 5.30 -6.28 -13.54
C ALA A 108 5.31 -5.05 -14.48
N ASP A 109 5.31 -5.29 -15.78
CA ASP A 109 5.10 -4.25 -16.77
C ASP A 109 3.59 -3.89 -16.80
N SER A 110 3.25 -2.73 -16.26
CA SER A 110 1.86 -2.27 -16.14
C SER A 110 1.81 -0.74 -16.05
N ASP A 111 0.78 -0.15 -16.63
CA ASP A 111 0.50 1.28 -16.56
C ASP A 111 -0.61 1.61 -15.54
N ALA A 112 -0.98 0.66 -14.68
CA ALA A 112 -2.03 0.82 -13.69
C ALA A 112 -1.58 1.68 -12.50
N TYR A 113 -2.51 2.49 -11.99
CA TYR A 113 -2.35 3.32 -10.79
C TYR A 113 -3.28 2.92 -9.64
N PHE A 114 -4.19 1.96 -9.87
CA PHE A 114 -5.17 1.49 -8.90
C PHE A 114 -5.22 -0.03 -8.89
N PHE A 115 -5.48 -0.60 -7.72
CA PHE A 115 -5.79 -2.02 -7.58
C PHE A 115 -6.83 -2.23 -6.48
N PHE A 116 -7.55 -3.32 -6.56
CA PHE A 116 -8.46 -3.79 -5.51
C PHE A 116 -8.69 -5.30 -5.64
N HIS A 117 -9.28 -5.90 -4.61
CA HIS A 117 -9.66 -7.30 -4.60
C HIS A 117 -11.18 -7.43 -4.54
N ASP A 118 -11.72 -8.45 -5.20
CA ASP A 118 -13.11 -8.86 -4.99
C ASP A 118 -13.22 -9.70 -3.69
N SER A 119 -14.46 -10.13 -3.36
CA SER A 119 -14.72 -10.94 -2.16
C SER A 119 -14.09 -12.34 -2.20
N LYS A 120 -13.62 -12.78 -3.37
CA LYS A 120 -12.95 -14.06 -3.58
C LYS A 120 -11.43 -13.94 -3.57
N GLY A 121 -10.90 -12.71 -3.42
CA GLY A 121 -9.46 -12.44 -3.43
C GLY A 121 -8.85 -12.27 -4.82
N ASN A 122 -9.66 -12.16 -5.87
CA ASN A 122 -9.15 -11.85 -7.21
C ASN A 122 -8.70 -10.40 -7.27
N LEU A 123 -7.53 -10.18 -7.88
CA LEU A 123 -6.93 -8.85 -8.05
C LEU A 123 -7.40 -8.21 -9.37
N TYR A 124 -7.81 -6.95 -9.27
CA TYR A 124 -8.15 -6.09 -10.40
C TYR A 124 -7.30 -4.85 -10.38
N THR A 125 -6.94 -4.35 -11.55
CA THR A 125 -6.18 -3.11 -11.70
C THR A 125 -6.90 -2.14 -12.61
N ALA A 126 -6.60 -0.85 -12.46
CA ALA A 126 -7.14 0.20 -13.31
C ALA A 126 -6.09 1.30 -13.51
N LYS A 127 -6.10 1.94 -14.67
CA LYS A 127 -5.22 3.05 -14.99
C LYS A 127 -5.77 4.37 -14.47
N THR A 128 -7.08 4.61 -14.63
CA THR A 128 -7.73 5.86 -14.23
C THR A 128 -8.69 5.63 -13.07
N TYR A 129 -9.00 6.70 -12.34
CA TYR A 129 -9.99 6.64 -11.26
C TYR A 129 -11.39 6.31 -11.77
N SER A 130 -11.75 6.77 -12.96
CA SER A 130 -13.03 6.43 -13.60
C SER A 130 -13.12 4.93 -13.86
N GLU A 131 -12.11 4.34 -14.49
CA GLU A 131 -12.01 2.89 -14.72
C GLU A 131 -12.04 2.11 -13.41
N PHE A 132 -11.32 2.58 -12.39
CA PHE A 132 -11.31 1.99 -11.06
C PHE A 132 -12.74 1.92 -10.48
N LYS A 133 -13.49 3.03 -10.50
CA LYS A 133 -14.86 3.06 -9.99
C LYS A 133 -15.78 2.11 -10.75
N GLU A 134 -15.67 2.06 -12.08
CA GLU A 134 -16.47 1.17 -12.92
C GLU A 134 -16.20 -0.31 -12.58
N LYS A 135 -14.93 -0.69 -12.44
CA LYS A 135 -14.52 -2.06 -12.08
C LYS A 135 -14.94 -2.42 -10.66
N VAL A 136 -14.79 -1.50 -9.69
CA VAL A 136 -15.25 -1.73 -8.32
C VAL A 136 -16.78 -1.96 -8.30
N ALA A 137 -17.55 -1.15 -9.00
CA ALA A 137 -19.01 -1.33 -9.10
C ALA A 137 -19.39 -2.68 -9.71
N ALA A 138 -18.60 -3.17 -10.69
CA ALA A 138 -18.88 -4.43 -11.38
C ALA A 138 -18.45 -5.66 -10.57
N TYR A 139 -17.29 -5.62 -9.91
CA TYR A 139 -16.64 -6.80 -9.31
C TYR A 139 -16.56 -6.80 -7.79
N ALA A 140 -16.59 -5.64 -7.16
CA ALA A 140 -16.47 -5.49 -5.71
C ALA A 140 -17.38 -4.37 -5.17
N PRO A 141 -18.71 -4.42 -5.43
CA PRO A 141 -19.62 -3.33 -5.04
C PRO A 141 -19.65 -3.09 -3.52
N TYR A 142 -19.26 -4.07 -2.71
CA TYR A 142 -19.16 -3.91 -1.25
C TYR A 142 -18.14 -2.84 -0.82
N LEU A 143 -17.17 -2.51 -1.68
CA LEU A 143 -16.19 -1.44 -1.40
C LEU A 143 -16.78 -0.03 -1.58
N LEU A 144 -17.96 0.10 -2.18
CA LEU A 144 -18.67 1.36 -2.38
C LEU A 144 -19.64 1.68 -1.24
N THR A 145 -19.85 0.77 -0.31
CA THR A 145 -20.68 0.97 0.87
C THR A 145 -19.84 1.41 2.05
N ASP A 146 -20.13 2.56 2.60
CA ASP A 146 -19.50 3.07 3.81
C ASP A 146 -19.93 2.28 5.07
#